data_45d5f55ca0b7becc2ea2884a3137dab0
#
_entry.id   45d5f55ca0b7becc2ea2884a3137dab0
#
_cell.length_a   1.000
_cell.length_b   1.000
_cell.length_c   1.000
_cell.angle_alpha   90.00
_cell.angle_beta   90.00
_cell.angle_gamma   90.00
#
_symmetry.space_group_name_H-M   'P 1'
#
loop_
_entity.id
_entity.type
_entity.pdbx_description
1 polymer ?
#
loop_
_entity_poly.entity_id
_entity_poly.type
_entity_poly.pdbx_seq_one_letter_code
_entity_poly.pdbx_strand_id
1 'polypeptide(L)'
;MFEEINLGQPIELVVGITGMESLTAETVTKVRKAWTQSPERYESLFNQIEQLTLSGLECLKTGKVEELGELMNICHGYLNALQLSTPELEELVHIARSNGALGAKLTGGGGGGSMIALCQDNKDAIEAAMNKAGYKTLPYSIG
;
A
#
# COMPACT_ATOMS: atom_id res chain seq x y z
N MET A 1 -17.46 2.41 -15.56
CA MET A 1 -17.89 0.99 -15.67
C MET A 1 -16.98 0.16 -14.78
N PHE A 2 -17.58 -0.66 -13.95
CA PHE A 2 -16.82 -1.53 -13.07
C PHE A 2 -16.61 -2.88 -13.75
N GLU A 3 -15.36 -3.30 -13.88
CA GLU A 3 -15.08 -4.67 -14.25
C GLU A 3 -15.26 -5.55 -13.02
N GLU A 4 -16.03 -6.61 -13.15
CA GLU A 4 -16.07 -7.64 -12.13
C GLU A 4 -14.77 -8.43 -12.21
N ILE A 5 -14.00 -8.39 -11.11
CA ILE A 5 -12.77 -9.17 -10.99
C ILE A 5 -13.11 -10.45 -10.27
N ASN A 6 -12.96 -11.57 -10.96
CA ASN A 6 -13.04 -12.88 -10.33
C ASN A 6 -11.71 -13.15 -9.65
N LEU A 7 -11.72 -13.25 -8.32
CA LEU A 7 -10.52 -13.54 -7.56
C LEU A 7 -10.18 -15.03 -7.65
N GLY A 8 -8.89 -15.33 -7.78
CA GLY A 8 -8.40 -16.71 -7.77
C GLY A 8 -8.52 -17.37 -6.40
N GLN A 9 -8.52 -16.57 -5.32
CA GLN A 9 -8.77 -17.03 -3.96
C GLN A 9 -9.19 -15.85 -3.08
N PRO A 10 -9.80 -16.13 -1.91
CA PRO A 10 -10.17 -15.07 -0.97
C PRO A 10 -8.96 -14.26 -0.50
N ILE A 11 -9.16 -12.96 -0.34
CA ILE A 11 -8.12 -12.02 0.07
C ILE A 11 -8.48 -11.46 1.45
N GLU A 12 -7.54 -11.55 2.38
CA GLU A 12 -7.67 -11.02 3.73
C GLU A 12 -6.80 -9.80 3.90
N LEU A 13 -7.41 -8.67 4.22
CA LEU A 13 -6.74 -7.38 4.30
C LEU A 13 -6.97 -6.73 5.66
N VAL A 14 -5.98 -5.94 6.10
CA VAL A 14 -6.15 -5.01 7.22
C VAL A 14 -5.72 -3.62 6.75
N VAL A 15 -6.58 -2.64 6.97
CA VAL A 15 -6.24 -1.23 6.74
C VAL A 15 -5.80 -0.64 8.08
N GLY A 16 -4.59 -0.10 8.13
CA GLY A 16 -4.08 0.62 9.29
C GLY A 16 -4.25 2.12 9.07
N ILE A 17 -4.73 2.82 10.10
CA ILE A 17 -5.10 4.23 10.01
C ILE A 17 -4.22 5.02 10.98
N THR A 18 -3.49 6.00 10.45
CA THR A 18 -2.57 6.82 11.27
C THR A 18 -3.28 7.86 12.11
N GLY A 19 -4.49 8.26 11.72
CA GLY A 19 -5.20 9.35 12.36
C GLY A 19 -4.68 10.73 11.97
N MET A 20 -3.65 10.80 11.15
CA MET A 20 -3.10 12.05 10.65
C MET A 20 -3.90 12.54 9.44
N GLU A 21 -4.12 13.85 9.33
CA GLU A 21 -4.73 14.40 8.14
C GLU A 21 -3.76 14.31 6.97
N SER A 22 -4.28 13.98 5.81
CA SER A 22 -3.47 13.95 4.59
C SER A 22 -3.06 15.38 4.22
N LEU A 23 -1.75 15.61 4.03
CA LEU A 23 -1.20 16.89 3.57
C LEU A 23 -1.17 16.91 2.05
N THR A 24 -2.29 16.54 1.42
CA THR A 24 -2.39 16.29 -0.02
C THR A 24 -1.85 17.45 -0.87
N ALA A 25 -2.20 18.69 -0.51
CA ALA A 25 -1.77 19.88 -1.26
C ALA A 25 -0.25 20.05 -1.23
N GLU A 26 0.37 19.93 -0.06
CA GLU A 26 1.83 19.99 0.08
C GLU A 26 2.52 18.86 -0.65
N THR A 27 1.99 17.66 -0.51
CA THR A 27 2.54 16.45 -1.13
C THR A 27 2.51 16.57 -2.65
N VAL A 28 1.38 16.98 -3.22
CA VAL A 28 1.22 17.19 -4.66
C VAL A 28 2.19 18.25 -5.16
N THR A 29 2.35 19.34 -4.41
CA THR A 29 3.27 20.43 -4.77
C THR A 29 4.72 19.93 -4.82
N LYS A 30 5.13 19.15 -3.82
CA LYS A 30 6.48 18.55 -3.78
C LYS A 30 6.74 17.63 -4.98
N VAL A 31 5.81 16.74 -5.28
CA VAL A 31 5.95 15.80 -6.40
C VAL A 31 6.01 16.57 -7.72
N ARG A 32 5.14 17.54 -7.89
CA ARG A 32 5.10 18.36 -9.11
C ARG A 32 6.40 19.14 -9.32
N LYS A 33 6.94 19.73 -8.25
CA LYS A 33 8.21 20.46 -8.30
C LYS A 33 9.37 19.54 -8.68
N ALA A 34 9.45 18.37 -8.04
CA ALA A 34 10.48 17.40 -8.32
C ALA A 34 10.37 16.88 -9.76
N TRP A 35 9.16 16.60 -10.22
CA TRP A 35 8.89 16.18 -11.59
C TRP A 35 9.33 17.24 -12.59
N THR A 36 8.99 18.51 -12.34
CA THR A 36 9.38 19.62 -13.20
C THR A 36 10.90 19.73 -13.33
N GLN A 37 11.63 19.49 -12.24
CA GLN A 37 13.09 19.55 -12.22
C GLN A 37 13.75 18.34 -12.87
N SER A 38 13.14 17.17 -12.80
CA SER A 38 13.71 15.92 -13.32
C SER A 38 12.64 15.05 -13.97
N PRO A 39 12.08 15.49 -15.12
CA PRO A 39 10.93 14.83 -15.74
C PRO A 39 11.14 13.33 -16.03
N GLU A 40 12.26 12.98 -16.64
CA GLU A 40 12.52 11.59 -17.02
C GLU A 40 12.57 10.66 -15.83
N ARG A 41 13.17 11.11 -14.73
CA ARG A 41 13.30 10.33 -13.51
C ARG A 41 11.93 10.01 -12.91
N TYR A 42 11.06 11.01 -12.80
CA TYR A 42 9.75 10.85 -12.19
C TYR A 42 8.76 10.13 -13.11
N GLU A 43 8.83 10.34 -14.40
CA GLU A 43 8.04 9.58 -15.37
C GLU A 43 8.39 8.10 -15.33
N SER A 44 9.67 7.76 -15.16
CA SER A 44 10.09 6.39 -14.98
C SER A 44 9.48 5.77 -13.73
N LEU A 45 9.46 6.50 -12.61
CA LEU A 45 8.82 6.02 -11.37
C LEU A 45 7.32 5.80 -11.56
N PHE A 46 6.62 6.73 -12.20
CA PHE A 46 5.19 6.59 -12.47
C PHE A 46 4.90 5.38 -13.37
N ASN A 47 5.72 5.18 -14.40
CA ASN A 47 5.57 4.03 -15.29
C ASN A 47 5.77 2.71 -14.55
N GLN A 48 6.73 2.64 -13.64
CA GLN A 48 6.95 1.44 -12.82
C GLN A 48 5.75 1.16 -11.90
N ILE A 49 5.20 2.20 -11.28
CA ILE A 49 4.00 2.05 -10.42
C ILE A 49 2.82 1.53 -11.24
N GLU A 50 2.63 2.05 -12.45
CA GLU A 50 1.57 1.59 -13.36
C GLU A 50 1.74 0.11 -13.71
N GLN A 51 2.96 -0.31 -14.06
CA GLN A 51 3.26 -1.71 -14.38
C GLN A 51 3.00 -2.62 -13.18
N LEU A 52 3.37 -2.19 -11.97
CA LEU A 52 3.11 -2.95 -10.74
C LEU A 52 1.61 -3.10 -10.49
N THR A 53 0.83 -2.06 -10.76
CA THR A 53 -0.63 -2.10 -10.61
C THR A 53 -1.25 -3.12 -11.55
N LEU A 54 -0.83 -3.12 -12.81
CA LEU A 54 -1.34 -4.07 -13.81
C LEU A 54 -0.93 -5.51 -13.46
N SER A 55 0.29 -5.72 -13.02
CA SER A 55 0.77 -7.04 -12.58
C SER A 55 0.01 -7.52 -11.34
N GLY A 56 -0.28 -6.62 -10.40
CA GLY A 56 -1.06 -6.92 -9.20
C GLY A 56 -2.48 -7.36 -9.53
N LEU A 57 -3.10 -6.69 -10.49
CA LEU A 57 -4.44 -7.07 -10.96
C LEU A 57 -4.44 -8.49 -11.53
N GLU A 58 -3.43 -8.85 -12.30
CA GLU A 58 -3.28 -10.20 -12.84
C GLU A 58 -3.10 -11.23 -11.71
N CYS A 59 -2.31 -10.90 -10.68
CA CYS A 59 -2.14 -11.76 -9.51
C CYS A 59 -3.46 -12.01 -8.79
N LEU A 60 -4.32 -10.99 -8.67
CA LEU A 60 -5.65 -11.14 -8.07
C LEU A 60 -6.50 -12.13 -8.87
N LYS A 61 -6.48 -12.03 -10.19
CA LYS A 61 -7.27 -12.90 -11.06
C LYS A 61 -6.80 -14.35 -11.03
N THR A 62 -5.50 -14.56 -10.87
CA THR A 62 -4.90 -15.91 -10.91
C THR A 62 -4.66 -16.51 -9.54
N GLY A 63 -4.98 -15.80 -8.47
CA GLY A 63 -4.80 -16.29 -7.10
C GLY A 63 -3.36 -16.34 -6.60
N LYS A 64 -2.46 -15.61 -7.23
CA LYS A 64 -1.05 -15.55 -6.85
C LYS A 64 -0.82 -14.52 -5.76
N VAL A 65 -1.29 -14.82 -4.53
CA VAL A 65 -1.27 -13.86 -3.42
C VAL A 65 0.12 -13.53 -2.92
N GLU A 66 1.04 -14.48 -2.93
CA GLU A 66 2.41 -14.23 -2.48
C GLU A 66 3.11 -13.23 -3.41
N GLU A 67 2.94 -13.42 -4.71
CA GLU A 67 3.46 -12.49 -5.71
C GLU A 67 2.80 -11.12 -5.59
N LEU A 68 1.49 -11.08 -5.33
CA LEU A 68 0.77 -9.84 -5.06
C LEU A 68 1.39 -9.09 -3.88
N GLY A 69 1.72 -9.80 -2.81
CA GLY A 69 2.39 -9.23 -1.65
C GLY A 69 3.73 -8.61 -2.00
N GLU A 70 4.53 -9.30 -2.79
CA GLU A 70 5.82 -8.77 -3.27
C GLU A 70 5.64 -7.49 -4.08
N LEU A 71 4.66 -7.48 -4.99
CA LEU A 71 4.36 -6.30 -5.81
C LEU A 71 3.92 -5.12 -4.95
N MET A 72 3.12 -5.36 -3.90
CA MET A 72 2.73 -4.33 -2.95
C MET A 72 3.94 -3.72 -2.24
N ASN A 73 4.86 -4.56 -1.79
CA ASN A 73 6.08 -4.09 -1.13
C ASN A 73 6.95 -3.24 -2.05
N ILE A 74 7.11 -3.66 -3.30
CA ILE A 74 7.86 -2.90 -4.29
C ILE A 74 7.18 -1.57 -4.59
N CYS A 75 5.85 -1.59 -4.74
CA CYS A 75 5.07 -0.38 -4.98
C CYS A 75 5.24 0.62 -3.83
N HIS A 76 5.21 0.16 -2.60
CA HIS A 76 5.45 1.01 -1.43
C HIS A 76 6.83 1.69 -1.51
N GLY A 77 7.84 0.96 -1.94
CA GLY A 77 9.18 1.52 -2.14
C GLY A 77 9.19 2.67 -3.15
N TYR A 78 8.49 2.53 -4.26
CA TYR A 78 8.36 3.61 -5.24
C TYR A 78 7.57 4.79 -4.68
N LEU A 79 6.49 4.53 -3.96
CA LEU A 79 5.70 5.59 -3.33
C LEU A 79 6.52 6.33 -2.28
N ASN A 80 7.36 5.62 -1.52
CA ASN A 80 8.28 6.25 -0.58
C ASN A 80 9.36 7.06 -1.31
N ALA A 81 9.84 6.59 -2.46
CA ALA A 81 10.78 7.34 -3.30
C ALA A 81 10.19 8.68 -3.76
N LEU A 82 8.86 8.72 -3.97
CA LEU A 82 8.12 9.94 -4.29
C LEU A 82 7.86 10.81 -3.05
N GLN A 83 8.33 10.38 -1.87
CA GLN A 83 8.15 11.06 -0.58
C GLN A 83 6.67 11.19 -0.16
N LEU A 84 5.87 10.18 -0.51
CA LEU A 84 4.46 10.13 -0.17
C LEU A 84 4.20 9.44 1.18
N SER A 85 5.21 8.79 1.76
CA SER A 85 5.08 8.11 3.03
C SER A 85 5.40 9.04 4.22
N THR A 86 5.00 8.61 5.41
CA THR A 86 5.26 9.31 6.66
C THR A 86 5.89 8.34 7.66
N PRO A 87 6.50 8.83 8.77
CA PRO A 87 7.02 7.92 9.80
C PRO A 87 5.96 6.96 10.35
N GLU A 88 4.72 7.41 10.50
CA GLU A 88 3.62 6.59 11.00
C GLU A 88 3.23 5.50 10.00
N LEU A 89 3.18 5.82 8.71
CA LEU A 89 2.91 4.84 7.66
C LEU A 89 4.04 3.81 7.57
N GLU A 90 5.31 4.26 7.69
CA GLU A 90 6.45 3.35 7.70
C GLU A 90 6.41 2.42 8.90
N GLU A 91 6.02 2.91 10.07
CA GLU A 91 5.84 2.10 11.26
C GLU A 91 4.76 1.03 11.06
N LEU A 92 3.58 1.43 10.54
CA LEU A 92 2.49 0.50 10.26
C LEU A 92 2.90 -0.58 9.25
N VAL A 93 3.57 -0.18 8.17
CA VAL A 93 4.06 -1.12 7.16
C VAL A 93 5.06 -2.10 7.77
N HIS A 94 5.97 -1.61 8.60
CA HIS A 94 6.94 -2.44 9.29
C HIS A 94 6.27 -3.44 10.24
N ILE A 95 5.31 -2.97 11.03
CA ILE A 95 4.53 -3.82 11.94
C ILE A 95 3.84 -4.94 11.16
N ALA A 96 3.18 -4.61 10.06
CA ALA A 96 2.49 -5.60 9.23
C ALA A 96 3.45 -6.66 8.73
N ARG A 97 4.57 -6.26 8.15
CA ARG A 97 5.57 -7.19 7.61
C ARG A 97 6.19 -8.06 8.70
N SER A 98 6.47 -7.48 9.86
CA SER A 98 7.07 -8.20 11.00
C SER A 98 6.13 -9.23 11.60
N ASN A 99 4.83 -9.10 11.38
CA ASN A 99 3.82 -10.01 11.91
C ASN A 99 3.23 -10.94 10.84
N GLY A 100 3.88 -11.04 9.69
CA GLY A 100 3.57 -12.06 8.69
C GLY A 100 2.73 -11.60 7.51
N ALA A 101 2.56 -10.29 7.29
CA ALA A 101 1.90 -9.81 6.09
C ALA A 101 2.72 -10.21 4.85
N LEU A 102 2.04 -10.69 3.82
CA LEU A 102 2.67 -11.00 2.54
C LEU A 102 3.13 -9.75 1.82
N GLY A 103 2.42 -8.65 2.03
CA GLY A 103 2.78 -7.34 1.52
C GLY A 103 2.07 -6.25 2.28
N ALA A 104 2.63 -5.05 2.24
CA ALA A 104 2.05 -3.88 2.88
C ALA A 104 2.51 -2.62 2.16
N LYS A 105 1.59 -1.69 1.97
CA LYS A 105 1.87 -0.44 1.28
C LYS A 105 0.93 0.67 1.73
N LEU A 106 1.38 1.91 1.59
CA LEU A 106 0.49 3.05 1.78
C LEU A 106 -0.58 3.09 0.69
N THR A 107 -1.72 3.68 1.00
CA THR A 107 -2.83 3.82 0.07
C THR A 107 -3.30 5.28 -0.02
N GLY A 108 -4.10 5.55 -1.02
CA GLY A 108 -4.66 6.87 -1.26
C GLY A 108 -3.63 7.85 -1.79
N GLY A 109 -3.77 9.11 -1.45
CA GLY A 109 -2.89 10.17 -1.89
C GLY A 109 -1.55 10.24 -1.16
N GLY A 110 -1.31 9.40 -0.16
CA GLY A 110 -0.14 9.49 0.71
C GLY A 110 -0.22 10.69 1.65
N GLY A 111 0.93 11.13 2.17
CA GLY A 111 0.99 12.32 3.01
C GLY A 111 0.28 12.20 4.35
N GLY A 112 0.23 11.03 4.95
CA GLY A 112 -0.55 10.66 6.12
C GLY A 112 -1.71 9.77 5.70
N GLY A 113 -2.62 9.45 6.56
CA GLY A 113 -3.79 8.64 6.22
C GLY A 113 -3.63 7.17 6.51
N SER A 114 -3.63 6.30 5.51
CA SER A 114 -3.75 4.87 5.73
C SER A 114 -2.80 4.02 4.89
N MET A 115 -2.66 2.79 5.31
CA MET A 115 -1.95 1.75 4.58
C MET A 115 -2.79 0.48 4.53
N ILE A 116 -2.43 -0.41 3.64
CA ILE A 116 -3.11 -1.69 3.48
C ILE A 116 -2.09 -2.83 3.61
N ALA A 117 -2.47 -3.87 4.34
CA ALA A 117 -1.67 -5.08 4.51
C ALA A 117 -2.41 -6.28 3.95
N LEU A 118 -1.70 -7.10 3.18
CA LEU A 118 -2.20 -8.37 2.68
C LEU A 118 -1.84 -9.44 3.71
N CYS A 119 -2.84 -9.93 4.43
CA CYS A 119 -2.63 -10.67 5.67
C CYS A 119 -2.80 -12.17 5.58
N GLN A 120 -3.74 -12.63 4.76
CA GLN A 120 -4.12 -14.04 4.66
C GLN A 120 -4.27 -14.69 6.04
N ASP A 121 -3.45 -15.66 6.39
CA ASP A 121 -3.57 -16.41 7.65
C ASP A 121 -3.17 -15.62 8.90
N ASN A 122 -2.55 -14.46 8.75
CA ASN A 122 -2.00 -13.67 9.86
C ASN A 122 -2.79 -12.42 10.22
N LYS A 123 -4.03 -12.32 9.74
CA LYS A 123 -4.87 -11.13 9.91
C LYS A 123 -5.01 -10.69 11.36
N ASP A 124 -5.34 -11.62 12.25
CA ASP A 124 -5.57 -11.30 13.67
C ASP A 124 -4.28 -10.83 14.36
N ALA A 125 -3.17 -11.46 14.07
CA ALA A 125 -1.86 -11.10 14.64
C ALA A 125 -1.43 -9.70 14.18
N ILE A 126 -1.63 -9.40 12.90
CA ILE A 126 -1.27 -8.10 12.31
C ILE A 126 -2.14 -6.99 12.90
N GLU A 127 -3.45 -7.22 12.96
CA GLU A 127 -4.38 -6.24 13.54
C GLU A 127 -4.07 -5.97 15.01
N ALA A 128 -3.84 -7.03 15.78
CA ALA A 128 -3.50 -6.91 17.21
C ALA A 128 -2.20 -6.11 17.41
N ALA A 129 -1.18 -6.35 16.58
CA ALA A 129 0.09 -5.63 16.67
C ALA A 129 -0.05 -4.15 16.34
N MET A 130 -0.86 -3.81 15.32
CA MET A 130 -1.14 -2.42 14.97
C MET A 130 -1.90 -1.71 16.08
N ASN A 131 -2.93 -2.35 16.63
CA ASN A 131 -3.71 -1.80 17.73
C ASN A 131 -2.87 -1.58 18.98
N LYS A 132 -1.97 -2.51 19.29
CA LYS A 132 -1.05 -2.40 20.42
C LYS A 132 -0.12 -1.19 20.27
N ALA A 133 0.26 -0.86 19.04
CA ALA A 133 1.09 0.31 18.74
C ALA A 133 0.31 1.62 18.78
N GLY A 134 -1.01 1.58 18.98
CA GLY A 134 -1.87 2.75 19.12
C GLY A 134 -2.63 3.15 17.85
N TYR A 135 -2.60 2.31 16.82
CA TYR A 135 -3.28 2.61 15.57
C TYR A 135 -4.66 1.96 15.48
N LYS A 136 -5.57 2.64 14.81
CA LYS A 136 -6.89 2.07 14.47
C LYS A 136 -6.74 1.19 13.24
N THR A 137 -7.56 0.15 13.16
CA THR A 137 -7.53 -0.82 12.06
C THR A 137 -8.94 -1.13 11.58
N LEU A 138 -9.02 -1.52 10.29
CA LEU A 138 -10.25 -2.01 9.68
C LEU A 138 -9.92 -3.31 8.95
N PRO A 139 -10.51 -4.45 9.37
CA PRO A 139 -10.32 -5.70 8.64
C PRO A 139 -11.27 -5.80 7.46
N TYR A 140 -10.80 -6.39 6.37
CA TYR A 140 -11.60 -6.66 5.19
C TYR A 140 -11.34 -8.07 4.69
N SER A 141 -12.41 -8.73 4.23
CA SER A 141 -12.32 -10.01 3.52
C SER A 141 -12.98 -9.82 2.16
N ILE A 142 -12.31 -10.21 1.09
CA ILE A 142 -12.80 -10.10 -0.27
C ILE A 142 -12.82 -11.49 -0.90
N GLY A 143 -13.93 -11.84 -1.51
CA GLY A 143 -14.12 -13.15 -2.14
C GLY A 143 -14.79 -14.12 -1.19
#